data_6262a317aeba24604c10cd81fc2028e1
#
_entry.id   6262a317aeba24604c10cd81fc2028e1
#
_cell.length_a   1.000
_cell.length_b   1.000
_cell.length_c   1.000
_cell.angle_alpha   90.00
_cell.angle_beta   90.00
_cell.angle_gamma   90.00
#
_symmetry.space_group_name_H-M   'P 1'
#
loop_
_entity.id
_entity.type
_entity.pdbx_description
1 polymer ?
#
loop_
_entity_poly.entity_id
_entity_poly.type
_entity_poly.pdbx_seq_one_letter_code
_entity_poly.pdbx_strand_id
1 'polypeptide(L)'
;VKHLAYLNKYFSRYKWRILAGIFFVICANSLNTYVPDIVQKAVDEIVGNFKNIQSPGQISDDLRRKLAHDVFLFFLEYLGIALLAGGFTFLMRQMIIVVSRKIEFDLKNDIYNHYQKLDLAFYRRNNTGDLMNRITEDVSRVRMYAGPAIMYSVNLFFTILFVTTRMFMKNPHVALFVLIPLPILSFVIYYVNELVEKASTAIQSKLSDLTTDAQETYSGIRVVQAYAREKEMVEHFKVESETYKRKQLDMAKIDSIYFPSMTFLIGCSVILVVFVGGAQVGAGKLSAGAIAAFLMFTNMLMWPVSSLGWTASMIQRAIASQKRINQFLNYEPAVQHVAGIEKKMEGEIVFDHVSFTYPDTGIVALKNVSFKVNPGQRLAIIGRTGSGKSTIADLIMRMYDVSSGKITVDGSNIKEWNLASLRRQVGFVPQDVFLFSETITDNISFGLNESDKNLAVKSAQYASIRSEIENFPEGFETIVGERGVTLSGGQKQRISIARALSKQPNVLLLDDCLSAVDTATEKEIQQNLDEVLSGKTAIIITHRIFSLIHFDNIIVLDEGKVVEHGTHNELLRRGGLYADIYEKQLFEQREEVEK
;
A
#
# COMPACT_ATOMS: atom_id res chain seq x y z
N VAL A 1 0.51 -19.94 -8.53
CA VAL A 1 1.86 -19.84 -9.13
C VAL A 1 1.85 -18.92 -10.36
N LYS A 2 0.83 -18.98 -11.25
CA LYS A 2 0.76 -18.14 -12.47
C LYS A 2 0.90 -16.62 -12.18
N HIS A 3 0.35 -16.15 -11.07
CA HIS A 3 0.43 -14.72 -10.71
C HIS A 3 1.83 -14.27 -10.29
N LEU A 4 2.66 -15.17 -9.76
CA LEU A 4 4.05 -14.88 -9.38
C LEU A 4 4.99 -14.76 -10.59
N ALA A 5 4.55 -15.15 -11.81
CA ALA A 5 5.35 -15.02 -13.02
C ALA A 5 5.77 -13.56 -13.31
N TYR A 6 4.98 -12.58 -12.85
CA TYR A 6 5.34 -11.16 -12.93
C TYR A 6 6.68 -10.85 -12.25
N LEU A 7 7.02 -11.57 -11.17
CA LEU A 7 8.27 -11.39 -10.43
C LEU A 7 9.50 -11.89 -11.18
N ASN A 8 9.33 -12.67 -12.27
CA ASN A 8 10.44 -13.21 -13.05
C ASN A 8 11.35 -12.10 -13.61
N LYS A 9 10.78 -10.91 -13.92
CA LYS A 9 11.56 -9.75 -14.36
C LYS A 9 12.58 -9.30 -13.31
N TYR A 10 12.21 -9.35 -12.02
CA TYR A 10 13.09 -8.99 -10.92
C TYR A 10 14.07 -10.13 -10.60
N PHE A 11 13.60 -11.39 -10.60
CA PHE A 11 14.46 -12.56 -10.40
C PHE A 11 15.54 -12.64 -11.48
N SER A 12 15.22 -12.34 -12.72
CA SER A 12 16.20 -12.28 -13.82
C SER A 12 17.25 -11.18 -13.59
N ARG A 13 16.83 -9.99 -13.09
CA ARG A 13 17.74 -8.88 -12.76
C ARG A 13 18.75 -9.25 -11.67
N TYR A 14 18.31 -10.03 -10.66
CA TYR A 14 19.13 -10.38 -9.49
C TYR A 14 19.60 -11.83 -9.47
N LYS A 15 19.50 -12.56 -10.60
CA LYS A 15 19.75 -14.01 -10.70
C LYS A 15 21.09 -14.45 -10.11
N TRP A 16 22.17 -13.74 -10.36
CA TRP A 16 23.50 -14.11 -9.86
C TRP A 16 23.61 -14.07 -8.33
N ARG A 17 22.95 -13.12 -7.69
CA ARG A 17 22.92 -13.04 -6.22
C ARG A 17 22.08 -14.17 -5.63
N ILE A 18 20.95 -14.49 -6.26
CA ILE A 18 20.09 -15.60 -5.82
C ILE A 18 20.83 -16.93 -5.96
N LEU A 19 21.49 -17.17 -7.09
CA LEU A 19 22.31 -18.37 -7.30
C LEU A 19 23.47 -18.48 -6.30
N ALA A 20 24.17 -17.39 -6.03
CA ALA A 20 25.21 -17.35 -4.99
C ALA A 20 24.61 -17.65 -3.59
N GLY A 21 23.42 -17.10 -3.29
CA GLY A 21 22.72 -17.41 -2.05
C GLY A 21 22.35 -18.89 -1.91
N ILE A 22 21.84 -19.51 -2.98
CA ILE A 22 21.54 -20.96 -3.02
C ILE A 22 22.85 -21.78 -2.83
N PHE A 23 23.92 -21.40 -3.49
CA PHE A 23 25.22 -22.05 -3.29
C PHE A 23 25.68 -22.01 -1.83
N PHE A 24 25.54 -20.86 -1.16
CA PHE A 24 25.90 -20.74 0.26
C PHE A 24 24.97 -21.57 1.16
N VAL A 25 23.66 -21.73 0.81
CA VAL A 25 22.76 -22.67 1.50
C VAL A 25 23.30 -24.09 1.42
N ILE A 26 23.72 -24.54 0.23
CA ILE A 26 24.27 -25.88 0.01
C ILE A 26 25.55 -26.09 0.85
N CYS A 27 26.48 -25.13 0.82
CA CYS A 27 27.71 -25.20 1.61
C CYS A 27 27.43 -25.26 3.11
N ALA A 28 26.55 -24.39 3.63
CA ALA A 28 26.20 -24.34 5.04
C ALA A 28 25.56 -25.66 5.51
N ASN A 29 24.60 -26.19 4.73
CA ASN A 29 23.93 -27.46 5.07
C ASN A 29 24.89 -28.66 4.97
N SER A 30 25.78 -28.70 3.99
CA SER A 30 26.77 -29.76 3.87
C SER A 30 27.70 -29.79 5.09
N LEU A 31 28.19 -28.64 5.55
CA LEU A 31 29.03 -28.54 6.74
C LEU A 31 28.25 -28.91 8.00
N ASN A 32 27.04 -28.38 8.19
CA ASN A 32 26.23 -28.69 9.37
C ASN A 32 25.92 -30.19 9.49
N THR A 33 25.67 -30.87 8.35
CA THR A 33 25.38 -32.32 8.35
C THR A 33 26.62 -33.19 8.63
N TYR A 34 27.83 -32.61 8.66
CA TYR A 34 29.06 -33.31 9.05
C TYR A 34 29.28 -33.29 10.58
N VAL A 35 28.66 -32.35 11.31
CA VAL A 35 28.80 -32.22 12.76
C VAL A 35 28.45 -33.51 13.53
N PRO A 36 27.34 -34.22 13.24
CA PRO A 36 27.04 -35.49 13.90
C PRO A 36 28.15 -36.56 13.72
N ASP A 37 28.89 -36.52 12.61
CA ASP A 37 29.98 -37.46 12.36
C ASP A 37 31.18 -37.20 13.27
N ILE A 38 31.49 -35.95 13.59
CA ILE A 38 32.52 -35.58 14.57
C ILE A 38 32.14 -36.08 15.96
N VAL A 39 30.86 -35.83 16.36
CA VAL A 39 30.38 -36.29 17.65
C VAL A 39 30.42 -37.82 17.74
N GLN A 40 30.06 -38.52 16.64
CA GLN A 40 30.18 -39.97 16.59
C GLN A 40 31.64 -40.42 16.85
N LYS A 41 32.61 -39.85 16.12
CA LYS A 41 34.04 -40.21 16.30
C LYS A 41 34.49 -39.96 17.73
N ALA A 42 34.15 -38.79 18.30
CA ALA A 42 34.52 -38.44 19.66
C ALA A 42 33.94 -39.44 20.69
N VAL A 43 32.67 -39.83 20.54
CA VAL A 43 32.05 -40.81 21.44
C VAL A 43 32.64 -42.19 21.24
N ASP A 44 32.89 -42.62 20.00
CA ASP A 44 33.48 -43.93 19.73
C ASP A 44 34.93 -44.05 20.28
N GLU A 45 35.72 -42.99 20.21
CA GLU A 45 37.06 -42.93 20.79
C GLU A 45 37.05 -42.98 22.32
N ILE A 46 36.14 -42.21 22.95
CA ILE A 46 35.95 -42.24 24.39
C ILE A 46 35.52 -43.67 24.85
N VAL A 47 34.49 -44.23 24.21
CA VAL A 47 33.99 -45.58 24.56
C VAL A 47 35.03 -46.67 24.31
N GLY A 48 35.83 -46.57 23.21
CA GLY A 48 36.89 -47.49 22.87
C GLY A 48 38.02 -47.50 23.92
N ASN A 49 38.43 -46.32 24.35
CA ASN A 49 39.44 -46.20 25.42
C ASN A 49 38.94 -46.68 26.77
N PHE A 50 37.67 -46.51 27.14
CA PHE A 50 37.08 -47.04 28.36
C PHE A 50 36.95 -48.56 28.36
N LYS A 51 36.68 -49.21 27.21
CA LYS A 51 36.60 -50.69 27.13
C LYS A 51 37.94 -51.38 27.41
N ASN A 52 39.08 -50.68 27.20
CA ASN A 52 40.42 -51.20 27.44
C ASN A 52 40.87 -51.06 28.89
N ILE A 53 40.06 -50.47 29.78
CA ILE A 53 40.37 -50.31 31.21
C ILE A 53 39.86 -51.53 31.96
N GLN A 54 40.77 -52.43 32.35
CA GLN A 54 40.45 -53.67 33.07
C GLN A 54 40.17 -53.48 34.57
N SER A 55 40.38 -52.29 35.14
CA SER A 55 40.14 -52.03 36.58
C SER A 55 39.75 -50.56 36.81
N PRO A 56 38.67 -50.24 37.57
CA PRO A 56 38.17 -48.88 37.78
C PRO A 56 39.11 -47.88 38.45
N GLY A 57 40.25 -48.28 38.92
CA GLY A 57 41.24 -47.44 39.64
C GLY A 57 42.50 -47.08 38.87
N GLN A 58 42.72 -47.59 37.68
CA GLN A 58 43.99 -47.40 36.91
C GLN A 58 43.78 -46.62 35.61
N ILE A 59 43.24 -45.41 35.68
CA ILE A 59 43.37 -44.47 34.54
C ILE A 59 44.74 -43.85 34.64
N SER A 60 45.69 -44.30 33.78
CA SER A 60 47.04 -43.72 33.74
C SER A 60 46.96 -42.25 33.34
N ASP A 61 47.86 -41.42 33.88
CA ASP A 61 47.91 -40.00 33.54
C ASP A 61 48.18 -39.79 32.05
N ASP A 62 48.85 -40.70 31.38
CA ASP A 62 49.06 -40.68 29.92
C ASP A 62 47.74 -40.89 29.17
N LEU A 63 46.86 -41.78 29.60
CA LEU A 63 45.56 -41.99 28.98
C LEU A 63 44.66 -40.78 29.18
N ARG A 64 44.71 -40.12 30.35
CA ARG A 64 43.98 -38.85 30.60
C ARG A 64 44.45 -37.74 29.68
N ARG A 65 45.78 -37.57 29.52
CA ARG A 65 46.34 -36.57 28.64
C ARG A 65 45.98 -36.83 27.18
N LYS A 66 46.06 -38.06 26.71
CA LYS A 66 45.67 -38.46 25.36
C LYS A 66 44.19 -38.18 25.10
N LEU A 67 43.29 -38.64 25.97
CA LEU A 67 41.84 -38.37 25.86
C LEU A 67 41.55 -36.87 25.84
N ALA A 68 42.17 -36.08 26.72
CA ALA A 68 42.01 -34.65 26.76
C ALA A 68 42.48 -33.98 25.44
N HIS A 69 43.58 -34.46 24.89
CA HIS A 69 44.10 -33.97 23.61
C HIS A 69 43.14 -34.30 22.45
N ASP A 70 42.68 -35.55 22.35
CA ASP A 70 41.81 -36.00 21.26
C ASP A 70 40.43 -35.29 21.32
N VAL A 71 39.85 -35.15 22.50
CA VAL A 71 38.61 -34.38 22.73
C VAL A 71 38.80 -32.92 22.37
N PHE A 72 39.97 -32.33 22.68
CA PHE A 72 40.31 -30.95 22.28
C PHE A 72 40.44 -30.80 20.76
N LEU A 73 41.00 -31.78 20.08
CA LEU A 73 41.08 -31.77 18.59
C LEU A 73 39.66 -31.84 17.96
N PHE A 74 38.77 -32.72 18.47
CA PHE A 74 37.38 -32.77 18.02
C PHE A 74 36.63 -31.46 18.30
N PHE A 75 36.90 -30.82 19.44
CA PHE A 75 36.36 -29.50 19.75
C PHE A 75 36.83 -28.43 18.72
N LEU A 76 38.12 -28.42 18.37
CA LEU A 76 38.64 -27.49 17.36
C LEU A 76 38.06 -27.77 15.96
N GLU A 77 37.90 -29.05 15.58
CA GLU A 77 37.26 -29.45 14.32
C GLU A 77 35.78 -28.96 14.28
N TYR A 78 35.04 -29.19 15.35
CA TYR A 78 33.66 -28.71 15.50
C TYR A 78 33.58 -27.18 15.44
N LEU A 79 34.46 -26.48 16.16
CA LEU A 79 34.52 -25.01 16.19
C LEU A 79 34.81 -24.45 14.79
N GLY A 80 35.77 -25.04 14.07
CA GLY A 80 36.14 -24.66 12.70
C GLY A 80 34.95 -24.80 11.74
N ILE A 81 34.23 -25.94 11.80
CA ILE A 81 33.05 -26.19 10.97
C ILE A 81 31.92 -25.23 11.35
N ALA A 82 31.69 -25.00 12.65
CA ALA A 82 30.64 -24.08 13.10
C ALA A 82 30.89 -22.64 12.64
N LEU A 83 32.14 -22.17 12.68
CA LEU A 83 32.51 -20.85 12.18
C LEU A 83 32.34 -20.74 10.65
N LEU A 84 32.77 -21.73 9.89
CA LEU A 84 32.59 -21.77 8.44
C LEU A 84 31.12 -21.84 8.04
N ALA A 85 30.34 -22.72 8.67
CA ALA A 85 28.90 -22.83 8.43
C ALA A 85 28.17 -21.53 8.80
N GLY A 86 28.55 -20.89 9.92
CA GLY A 86 28.07 -19.58 10.33
C GLY A 86 28.37 -18.51 9.30
N GLY A 87 29.59 -18.48 8.76
CA GLY A 87 30.01 -17.59 7.69
C GLY A 87 29.18 -17.76 6.41
N PHE A 88 28.98 -19.01 5.96
CA PHE A 88 28.11 -19.29 4.81
C PHE A 88 26.64 -18.93 5.07
N THR A 89 26.14 -19.16 6.28
CA THR A 89 24.77 -18.74 6.67
C THR A 89 24.62 -17.23 6.64
N PHE A 90 25.63 -16.48 7.09
CA PHE A 90 25.66 -15.03 6.98
C PHE A 90 25.64 -14.58 5.52
N LEU A 91 26.51 -15.13 4.66
CA LEU A 91 26.58 -14.79 3.24
C LEU A 91 25.27 -15.14 2.51
N MET A 92 24.66 -16.29 2.80
CA MET A 92 23.36 -16.68 2.31
C MET A 92 22.29 -15.61 2.61
N ARG A 93 22.21 -15.16 3.88
CA ARG A 93 21.25 -14.13 4.30
C ARG A 93 21.53 -12.81 3.58
N GLN A 94 22.79 -12.40 3.47
CA GLN A 94 23.16 -11.17 2.74
C GLN A 94 22.79 -11.25 1.26
N MET A 95 22.90 -12.41 0.62
CA MET A 95 22.55 -12.56 -0.80
C MET A 95 21.02 -12.58 -1.00
N ILE A 96 20.29 -13.42 -0.28
CA ILE A 96 18.86 -13.66 -0.54
C ILE A 96 17.98 -12.56 0.08
N ILE A 97 18.21 -12.19 1.35
CA ILE A 97 17.37 -11.20 2.04
C ILE A 97 17.56 -9.79 1.47
N VAL A 98 18.81 -9.40 1.15
CA VAL A 98 19.05 -8.09 0.53
C VAL A 98 18.41 -8.02 -0.86
N VAL A 99 18.43 -9.11 -1.65
CA VAL A 99 17.73 -9.15 -2.93
C VAL A 99 16.22 -8.96 -2.74
N SER A 100 15.60 -9.59 -1.74
CA SER A 100 14.17 -9.40 -1.48
C SER A 100 13.82 -7.95 -1.16
N ARG A 101 14.70 -7.21 -0.45
CA ARG A 101 14.52 -5.78 -0.18
C ARG A 101 14.67 -4.93 -1.44
N LYS A 102 15.58 -5.29 -2.35
CA LYS A 102 15.68 -4.62 -3.66
C LYS A 102 14.45 -4.86 -4.52
N ILE A 103 13.91 -6.07 -4.52
CA ILE A 103 12.65 -6.39 -5.22
C ILE A 103 11.48 -5.60 -4.61
N GLU A 104 11.41 -5.47 -3.28
CA GLU A 104 10.42 -4.63 -2.61
C GLU A 104 10.50 -3.18 -3.09
N PHE A 105 11.71 -2.62 -3.12
CA PHE A 105 11.95 -1.24 -3.60
C PHE A 105 11.52 -1.07 -5.06
N ASP A 106 11.97 -1.96 -5.95
CA ASP A 106 11.62 -1.91 -7.37
C ASP A 106 10.10 -2.01 -7.58
N LEU A 107 9.44 -2.92 -6.85
CA LEU A 107 7.99 -3.13 -6.94
C LEU A 107 7.19 -1.92 -6.41
N LYS A 108 7.62 -1.32 -5.30
CA LYS A 108 7.02 -0.09 -4.78
C LYS A 108 7.12 1.06 -5.78
N ASN A 109 8.27 1.22 -6.42
CA ASN A 109 8.46 2.24 -7.45
C ASN A 109 7.56 1.98 -8.67
N ASP A 110 7.47 0.73 -9.14
CA ASP A 110 6.59 0.37 -10.26
C ASP A 110 5.12 0.67 -9.93
N ILE A 111 4.66 0.33 -8.72
CA ILE A 111 3.31 0.62 -8.24
C ILE A 111 3.09 2.14 -8.16
N TYR A 112 4.00 2.89 -7.54
CA TYR A 112 3.87 4.33 -7.37
C TYR A 112 3.85 5.06 -8.72
N ASN A 113 4.73 4.67 -9.64
CA ASN A 113 4.74 5.21 -11.01
C ASN A 113 3.45 4.91 -11.76
N HIS A 114 2.85 3.75 -11.50
CA HIS A 114 1.57 3.40 -12.11
C HIS A 114 0.42 4.22 -11.51
N TYR A 115 0.40 4.44 -10.18
CA TYR A 115 -0.57 5.33 -9.53
C TYR A 115 -0.62 6.71 -10.18
N GLN A 116 0.52 7.30 -10.51
CA GLN A 116 0.58 8.64 -11.14
C GLN A 116 -0.04 8.70 -12.54
N LYS A 117 -0.24 7.55 -13.21
CA LYS A 117 -0.78 7.46 -14.57
C LYS A 117 -2.28 7.18 -14.62
N LEU A 118 -2.89 6.83 -13.48
CA LEU A 118 -4.28 6.46 -13.43
C LEU A 118 -5.21 7.67 -13.50
N ASP A 119 -6.40 7.43 -14.04
CA ASP A 119 -7.45 8.43 -14.18
C ASP A 119 -8.27 8.64 -12.90
N LEU A 120 -9.02 9.73 -12.84
CA LEU A 120 -9.85 10.07 -11.70
C LEU A 120 -10.95 9.02 -11.43
N ALA A 121 -11.46 8.36 -12.48
CA ALA A 121 -12.47 7.31 -12.36
C ALA A 121 -11.98 6.12 -11.53
N PHE A 122 -10.70 5.77 -11.70
CA PHE A 122 -10.08 4.73 -10.88
C PHE A 122 -10.06 5.12 -9.39
N TYR A 123 -9.65 6.35 -9.06
CA TYR A 123 -9.56 6.81 -7.67
C TYR A 123 -10.93 6.95 -7.00
N ARG A 124 -11.97 7.30 -7.74
CA ARG A 124 -13.35 7.34 -7.21
C ARG A 124 -13.91 5.94 -6.90
N ARG A 125 -13.52 4.91 -7.67
CA ARG A 125 -13.94 3.52 -7.45
C ARG A 125 -13.17 2.79 -6.36
N ASN A 126 -11.97 3.23 -6.03
CA ASN A 126 -11.07 2.54 -5.12
C ASN A 126 -10.80 3.40 -3.88
N ASN A 127 -10.98 2.80 -2.71
CA ASN A 127 -10.69 3.47 -1.45
C ASN A 127 -9.17 3.67 -1.29
N THR A 128 -8.76 4.88 -0.87
CA THR A 128 -7.35 5.23 -0.62
C THR A 128 -6.68 4.26 0.36
N GLY A 129 -7.39 3.78 1.38
CA GLY A 129 -6.88 2.79 2.33
C GLY A 129 -6.51 1.45 1.66
N ASP A 130 -7.33 0.96 0.70
CA ASP A 130 -7.01 -0.25 -0.07
C ASP A 130 -5.77 -0.03 -0.96
N LEU A 131 -5.66 1.14 -1.59
CA LEU A 131 -4.50 1.50 -2.41
C LEU A 131 -3.21 1.56 -1.57
N MET A 132 -3.29 2.12 -0.37
CA MET A 132 -2.16 2.14 0.57
C MET A 132 -1.78 0.74 1.05
N ASN A 133 -2.75 -0.14 1.31
CA ASN A 133 -2.49 -1.54 1.67
C ASN A 133 -1.75 -2.31 0.56
N ARG A 134 -2.02 -2.00 -0.71
CA ARG A 134 -1.33 -2.64 -1.85
C ARG A 134 0.16 -2.30 -1.88
N ILE A 135 0.54 -1.04 -1.68
CA ILE A 135 1.94 -0.60 -1.72
C ILE A 135 2.72 -0.94 -0.44
N THR A 136 2.03 -1.15 0.68
CA THR A 136 2.64 -1.48 1.97
C THR A 136 2.58 -2.97 2.26
N GLU A 137 1.41 -3.48 2.62
CA GLU A 137 1.22 -4.84 3.13
C GLU A 137 1.35 -5.91 2.03
N ASP A 138 0.70 -5.71 0.86
CA ASP A 138 0.79 -6.69 -0.23
C ASP A 138 2.20 -6.81 -0.77
N VAL A 139 2.91 -5.70 -0.94
CA VAL A 139 4.32 -5.72 -1.35
C VAL A 139 5.19 -6.40 -0.29
N SER A 140 4.93 -6.17 1.01
CA SER A 140 5.64 -6.85 2.10
C SER A 140 5.45 -8.37 2.06
N ARG A 141 4.21 -8.85 1.78
CA ARG A 141 3.92 -10.28 1.63
C ARG A 141 4.64 -10.89 0.41
N VAL A 142 4.69 -10.16 -0.70
CA VAL A 142 5.46 -10.59 -1.88
C VAL A 142 6.96 -10.63 -1.59
N ARG A 143 7.49 -9.67 -0.82
CA ARG A 143 8.89 -9.68 -0.36
C ARG A 143 9.19 -10.91 0.50
N MET A 144 8.26 -11.27 1.40
CA MET A 144 8.43 -12.47 2.24
C MET A 144 8.53 -13.75 1.39
N TYR A 145 7.86 -13.80 0.24
CA TYR A 145 8.05 -14.87 -0.73
C TYR A 145 9.42 -14.79 -1.42
N ALA A 146 9.78 -13.62 -1.96
CA ALA A 146 10.99 -13.45 -2.76
C ALA A 146 12.30 -13.61 -1.97
N GLY A 147 12.26 -13.54 -0.64
CA GLY A 147 13.40 -13.76 0.25
C GLY A 147 13.20 -14.94 1.19
N PRO A 148 12.53 -14.74 2.33
CA PRO A 148 12.40 -15.77 3.35
C PRO A 148 11.82 -17.09 2.85
N ALA A 149 10.69 -17.08 2.11
CA ALA A 149 10.07 -18.33 1.69
C ALA A 149 10.96 -19.14 0.74
N ILE A 150 11.61 -18.49 -0.24
CA ILE A 150 12.58 -19.13 -1.13
C ILE A 150 13.77 -19.66 -0.31
N MET A 151 14.33 -18.85 0.58
CA MET A 151 15.45 -19.22 1.43
C MET A 151 15.12 -20.46 2.28
N TYR A 152 13.98 -20.44 2.98
CA TYR A 152 13.58 -21.58 3.82
C TYR A 152 13.22 -22.82 2.98
N SER A 153 12.59 -22.67 1.83
CA SER A 153 12.28 -23.80 0.93
C SER A 153 13.55 -24.50 0.44
N VAL A 154 14.54 -23.71 0.01
CA VAL A 154 15.84 -24.24 -0.45
C VAL A 154 16.60 -24.88 0.71
N ASN A 155 16.65 -24.20 1.87
CA ASN A 155 17.30 -24.75 3.07
C ASN A 155 16.66 -26.07 3.52
N LEU A 156 15.35 -26.15 3.59
CA LEU A 156 14.57 -27.34 3.91
C LEU A 156 14.90 -28.49 2.98
N PHE A 157 14.89 -28.24 1.67
CA PHE A 157 15.18 -29.26 0.67
C PHE A 157 16.57 -29.85 0.86
N PHE A 158 17.61 -29.01 0.98
CA PHE A 158 18.99 -29.49 1.12
C PHE A 158 19.27 -30.10 2.51
N THR A 159 18.66 -29.57 3.59
CA THR A 159 18.78 -30.19 4.92
C THR A 159 18.20 -31.60 4.92
N ILE A 160 16.97 -31.78 4.44
CA ILE A 160 16.36 -33.12 4.35
C ILE A 160 17.23 -34.03 3.48
N LEU A 161 17.63 -33.58 2.29
CA LEU A 161 18.43 -34.36 1.35
C LEU A 161 19.73 -34.83 1.99
N PHE A 162 20.50 -33.96 2.59
CA PHE A 162 21.82 -34.31 3.14
C PHE A 162 21.70 -35.15 4.40
N VAL A 163 20.81 -34.79 5.33
CA VAL A 163 20.61 -35.55 6.57
C VAL A 163 20.12 -36.97 6.26
N THR A 164 19.09 -37.13 5.42
CA THR A 164 18.58 -38.47 5.07
C THR A 164 19.66 -39.30 4.36
N THR A 165 20.37 -38.72 3.41
CA THR A 165 21.48 -39.40 2.70
C THR A 165 22.54 -39.90 3.70
N ARG A 166 22.98 -39.05 4.63
CA ARG A 166 23.94 -39.44 5.67
C ARG A 166 23.41 -40.55 6.58
N MET A 167 22.13 -40.49 7.00
CA MET A 167 21.51 -41.55 7.82
C MET A 167 21.51 -42.88 7.08
N PHE A 168 21.09 -42.91 5.79
CA PHE A 168 21.10 -44.14 5.00
C PHE A 168 22.50 -44.69 4.73
N MET A 169 23.48 -43.84 4.52
CA MET A 169 24.88 -44.26 4.35
C MET A 169 25.45 -44.92 5.61
N LYS A 170 25.02 -44.50 6.81
CA LYS A 170 25.48 -45.08 8.09
C LYS A 170 24.82 -46.42 8.42
N ASN A 171 23.51 -46.46 8.41
CA ASN A 171 22.74 -47.68 8.65
C ASN A 171 21.31 -47.54 8.10
N PRO A 172 20.96 -48.21 6.98
CA PRO A 172 19.64 -48.13 6.37
C PRO A 172 18.50 -48.57 7.28
N HIS A 173 18.73 -49.61 8.13
CA HIS A 173 17.68 -50.10 9.02
C HIS A 173 17.32 -49.04 10.07
N VAL A 174 18.30 -48.49 10.76
CA VAL A 174 18.06 -47.43 11.77
C VAL A 174 17.44 -46.22 11.11
N ALA A 175 17.96 -45.80 9.95
CA ALA A 175 17.44 -44.65 9.19
C ALA A 175 15.93 -44.82 8.88
N LEU A 176 15.51 -45.99 8.39
CA LEU A 176 14.12 -46.25 8.05
C LEU A 176 13.20 -46.10 9.27
N PHE A 177 13.54 -46.76 10.42
CA PHE A 177 12.72 -46.69 11.62
C PHE A 177 12.65 -45.28 12.22
N VAL A 178 13.72 -44.51 12.17
CA VAL A 178 13.78 -43.14 12.67
C VAL A 178 12.94 -42.19 11.81
N LEU A 179 12.86 -42.45 10.51
CA LEU A 179 12.09 -41.61 9.58
C LEU A 179 10.58 -41.91 9.59
N ILE A 180 10.12 -43.08 10.08
CA ILE A 180 8.68 -43.45 10.12
C ILE A 180 7.80 -42.42 10.86
N PRO A 181 8.19 -41.88 12.06
CA PRO A 181 7.36 -40.89 12.74
C PRO A 181 7.26 -39.53 12.00
N LEU A 182 8.19 -39.17 11.12
CA LEU A 182 8.22 -37.86 10.46
C LEU A 182 7.06 -37.61 9.48
N PRO A 183 6.64 -38.54 8.61
CA PRO A 183 5.42 -38.40 7.82
C PRO A 183 4.16 -38.26 8.69
N ILE A 184 4.08 -39.00 9.81
CA ILE A 184 2.98 -38.89 10.78
C ILE A 184 2.98 -37.48 11.38
N LEU A 185 4.14 -36.98 11.78
CA LEU A 185 4.32 -35.62 12.29
C LEU A 185 3.88 -34.58 11.24
N SER A 186 4.28 -34.73 9.98
CA SER A 186 3.88 -33.84 8.90
C SER A 186 2.36 -33.83 8.70
N PHE A 187 1.70 -34.97 8.80
CA PHE A 187 0.24 -35.08 8.70
C PHE A 187 -0.45 -34.39 9.90
N VAL A 188 0.03 -34.62 11.13
CA VAL A 188 -0.50 -33.96 12.34
C VAL A 188 -0.35 -32.45 12.24
N ILE A 189 0.84 -31.97 11.83
CA ILE A 189 1.10 -30.54 11.62
C ILE A 189 0.14 -29.96 10.59
N TYR A 190 -0.08 -30.63 9.46
CA TYR A 190 -1.01 -30.17 8.43
C TYR A 190 -2.43 -30.05 8.98
N TYR A 191 -2.92 -31.08 9.68
CA TYR A 191 -4.27 -31.10 10.24
C TYR A 191 -4.48 -30.02 11.31
N VAL A 192 -3.54 -29.86 12.22
CA VAL A 192 -3.61 -28.82 13.27
C VAL A 192 -3.54 -27.43 12.64
N ASN A 193 -2.67 -27.19 11.64
CA ASN A 193 -2.62 -25.92 10.94
C ASN A 193 -3.93 -25.56 10.23
N GLU A 194 -4.64 -26.54 9.65
CA GLU A 194 -5.97 -26.31 9.07
C GLU A 194 -7.00 -25.87 10.12
N LEU A 195 -6.98 -26.50 11.29
CA LEU A 195 -7.86 -26.12 12.40
C LEU A 195 -7.52 -24.71 12.93
N VAL A 196 -6.24 -24.40 13.09
CA VAL A 196 -5.77 -23.07 13.51
C VAL A 196 -6.16 -22.00 12.48
N GLU A 197 -6.03 -22.27 11.19
CA GLU A 197 -6.42 -21.34 10.12
C GLU A 197 -7.92 -21.02 10.15
N LYS A 198 -8.78 -22.04 10.31
CA LYS A 198 -10.23 -21.87 10.47
C LYS A 198 -10.58 -21.04 11.72
N ALA A 199 -9.97 -21.38 12.85
CA ALA A 199 -10.17 -20.66 14.10
C ALA A 199 -9.67 -19.21 14.01
N SER A 200 -8.49 -18.99 13.43
CA SER A 200 -7.89 -17.66 13.22
C SER A 200 -8.77 -16.78 12.32
N THR A 201 -9.34 -17.34 11.25
CA THR A 201 -10.27 -16.60 10.37
C THR A 201 -11.52 -16.17 11.13
N ALA A 202 -12.10 -17.05 11.96
CA ALA A 202 -13.27 -16.74 12.77
C ALA A 202 -12.98 -15.67 13.85
N ILE A 203 -11.77 -15.69 14.42
CA ILE A 203 -11.29 -14.67 15.37
C ILE A 203 -11.09 -13.35 14.67
N GLN A 204 -10.45 -13.34 13.49
CA GLN A 204 -10.17 -12.11 12.72
C GLN A 204 -11.47 -11.41 12.30
N SER A 205 -12.48 -12.18 11.86
CA SER A 205 -13.81 -11.62 11.57
C SER A 205 -14.41 -10.94 12.81
N LYS A 206 -14.36 -11.60 13.97
CA LYS A 206 -14.94 -11.05 15.19
C LYS A 206 -14.16 -9.86 15.76
N LEU A 207 -12.85 -9.85 15.57
CA LEU A 207 -12.01 -8.69 15.90
C LEU A 207 -12.36 -7.48 15.01
N SER A 208 -12.64 -7.74 13.72
CA SER A 208 -13.10 -6.69 12.80
C SER A 208 -14.44 -6.10 13.25
N ASP A 209 -15.40 -6.94 13.67
CA ASP A 209 -16.70 -6.45 14.20
C ASP A 209 -16.48 -5.57 15.43
N LEU A 210 -15.70 -6.02 16.42
CA LEU A 210 -15.35 -5.25 17.62
C LEU A 210 -14.66 -3.92 17.30
N THR A 211 -13.76 -3.93 16.33
CA THR A 211 -13.04 -2.71 15.92
C THR A 211 -14.00 -1.72 15.27
N THR A 212 -14.93 -2.21 14.44
CA THR A 212 -15.97 -1.39 13.79
C THR A 212 -16.88 -0.78 14.84
N ASP A 213 -17.40 -1.57 15.80
CA ASP A 213 -18.25 -1.08 16.90
C ASP A 213 -17.56 0.01 17.72
N ALA A 214 -16.28 -0.20 18.07
CA ALA A 214 -15.49 0.81 18.77
C ALA A 214 -15.31 2.07 17.95
N GLN A 215 -14.97 1.94 16.66
CA GLN A 215 -14.77 3.07 15.75
C GLN A 215 -16.06 3.87 15.55
N GLU A 216 -17.20 3.21 15.38
CA GLU A 216 -18.52 3.87 15.25
C GLU A 216 -18.87 4.59 16.55
N THR A 217 -18.68 3.96 17.71
CA THR A 217 -18.96 4.57 19.02
C THR A 217 -18.07 5.81 19.25
N TYR A 218 -16.78 5.74 18.94
CA TYR A 218 -15.87 6.90 19.11
C TYR A 218 -16.15 8.01 18.11
N SER A 219 -16.44 7.66 16.87
CA SER A 219 -16.80 8.67 15.85
C SER A 219 -18.12 9.35 16.16
N GLY A 220 -19.07 8.59 16.71
CA GLY A 220 -20.40 9.06 17.13
C GLY A 220 -20.49 9.49 18.60
N ILE A 221 -19.38 9.68 19.33
CA ILE A 221 -19.40 9.87 20.78
C ILE A 221 -20.30 11.01 21.24
N ARG A 222 -20.36 12.11 20.48
CA ARG A 222 -21.26 13.24 20.78
C ARG A 222 -22.73 12.82 20.73
N VAL A 223 -23.10 11.94 19.82
CA VAL A 223 -24.47 11.42 19.72
C VAL A 223 -24.75 10.48 20.88
N VAL A 224 -23.83 9.55 21.18
CA VAL A 224 -23.96 8.62 22.31
C VAL A 224 -24.19 9.38 23.61
N GLN A 225 -23.40 10.41 23.88
CA GLN A 225 -23.51 11.26 25.08
C GLN A 225 -24.78 12.12 25.07
N ALA A 226 -25.13 12.72 23.92
CA ALA A 226 -26.33 13.55 23.81
C ALA A 226 -27.64 12.76 24.07
N TYR A 227 -27.63 11.46 23.77
CA TYR A 227 -28.78 10.57 24.00
C TYR A 227 -28.63 9.69 25.25
N ALA A 228 -27.57 9.90 26.07
CA ALA A 228 -27.29 9.15 27.30
C ALA A 228 -27.29 7.61 27.12
N ARG A 229 -26.71 7.11 25.99
CA ARG A 229 -26.69 5.68 25.62
C ARG A 229 -25.39 4.97 25.97
N GLU A 230 -24.53 5.55 26.81
CA GLU A 230 -23.18 5.01 27.14
C GLU A 230 -23.28 3.61 27.75
N LYS A 231 -24.22 3.39 28.68
CA LYS A 231 -24.38 2.08 29.35
C LYS A 231 -24.72 0.97 28.36
N GLU A 232 -25.56 1.29 27.40
CA GLU A 232 -26.02 0.32 26.40
C GLU A 232 -24.91 -0.03 25.41
N MET A 233 -24.12 0.98 24.96
CA MET A 233 -22.93 0.74 24.14
C MET A 233 -21.90 -0.12 24.87
N VAL A 234 -21.66 0.15 26.16
CA VAL A 234 -20.73 -0.67 26.98
C VAL A 234 -21.21 -2.12 27.11
N GLU A 235 -22.51 -2.35 27.36
CA GLU A 235 -23.03 -3.72 27.49
C GLU A 235 -23.00 -4.48 26.14
N HIS A 236 -23.32 -3.79 25.02
CA HIS A 236 -23.18 -4.36 23.69
C HIS A 236 -21.73 -4.78 23.41
N PHE A 237 -20.76 -3.88 23.61
CA PHE A 237 -19.35 -4.16 23.40
C PHE A 237 -18.84 -5.30 24.30
N LYS A 238 -19.34 -5.40 25.53
CA LYS A 238 -19.01 -6.49 26.47
C LYS A 238 -19.46 -7.86 25.97
N VAL A 239 -20.69 -7.97 25.42
CA VAL A 239 -21.22 -9.21 24.83
C VAL A 239 -20.37 -9.65 23.64
N GLU A 240 -20.05 -8.70 22.76
CA GLU A 240 -19.19 -8.95 21.60
C GLU A 240 -17.76 -9.36 21.99
N SER A 241 -17.20 -8.68 23.00
CA SER A 241 -15.87 -9.00 23.56
C SER A 241 -15.83 -10.39 24.22
N GLU A 242 -16.90 -10.80 24.93
CA GLU A 242 -17.01 -12.15 25.49
C GLU A 242 -17.06 -13.22 24.39
N THR A 243 -17.75 -12.93 23.28
CA THR A 243 -17.79 -13.82 22.12
C THR A 243 -16.41 -13.96 21.46
N TYR A 244 -15.68 -12.86 21.31
CA TYR A 244 -14.30 -12.85 20.83
C TYR A 244 -13.39 -13.66 21.77
N LYS A 245 -13.49 -13.45 23.07
CA LYS A 245 -12.72 -14.20 24.08
C LYS A 245 -12.96 -15.71 23.97
N ARG A 246 -14.22 -16.17 23.81
CA ARG A 246 -14.53 -17.60 23.65
C ARG A 246 -13.83 -18.19 22.42
N LYS A 247 -13.88 -17.51 21.28
CA LYS A 247 -13.18 -17.94 20.06
C LYS A 247 -11.66 -18.00 20.27
N GLN A 248 -11.07 -17.04 21.00
CA GLN A 248 -9.65 -17.05 21.36
C GLN A 248 -9.28 -18.24 22.24
N LEU A 249 -10.12 -18.56 23.24
CA LEU A 249 -9.91 -19.71 24.11
C LEU A 249 -10.01 -21.04 23.33
N ASP A 250 -10.91 -21.14 22.36
CA ASP A 250 -11.02 -22.34 21.53
C ASP A 250 -9.79 -22.51 20.62
N MET A 251 -9.25 -21.44 20.07
CA MET A 251 -7.97 -21.48 19.35
C MET A 251 -6.81 -21.88 20.28
N ALA A 252 -6.76 -21.33 21.50
CA ALA A 252 -5.73 -21.68 22.47
C ALA A 252 -5.75 -23.17 22.84
N LYS A 253 -6.94 -23.82 22.89
CA LYS A 253 -7.06 -25.28 23.08
C LYS A 253 -6.42 -26.05 21.93
N ILE A 254 -6.64 -25.62 20.70
CA ILE A 254 -6.04 -26.25 19.50
C ILE A 254 -4.52 -26.08 19.54
N ASP A 255 -4.02 -24.88 19.80
CA ASP A 255 -2.58 -24.60 19.92
C ASP A 255 -1.92 -25.38 21.06
N SER A 256 -2.63 -25.61 22.18
CA SER A 256 -2.11 -26.37 23.31
C SER A 256 -1.81 -27.84 23.01
N ILE A 257 -2.41 -28.40 21.95
CA ILE A 257 -2.16 -29.78 21.49
C ILE A 257 -0.95 -29.85 20.57
N TYR A 258 -0.62 -28.75 19.87
CA TYR A 258 0.41 -28.73 18.83
C TYR A 258 1.80 -29.10 19.38
N PHE A 259 2.27 -28.38 20.40
CA PHE A 259 3.60 -28.57 20.98
C PHE A 259 3.79 -29.93 21.63
N PRO A 260 2.86 -30.43 22.48
CA PRO A 260 2.95 -31.79 23.06
C PRO A 260 2.95 -32.88 21.99
N SER A 261 2.13 -32.75 20.94
CA SER A 261 2.11 -33.74 19.86
C SER A 261 3.44 -33.80 19.10
N MET A 262 4.06 -32.66 18.82
CA MET A 262 5.39 -32.63 18.25
C MET A 262 6.43 -33.28 19.17
N THR A 263 6.46 -32.90 20.44
CA THR A 263 7.41 -33.45 21.42
C THR A 263 7.24 -34.95 21.57
N PHE A 264 6.01 -35.44 21.58
CA PHE A 264 5.71 -36.89 21.68
C PHE A 264 6.24 -37.63 20.43
N LEU A 265 5.94 -37.21 19.22
CA LEU A 265 6.37 -37.89 18.00
C LEU A 265 7.89 -37.87 17.80
N ILE A 266 8.53 -36.77 18.20
CA ILE A 266 9.99 -36.68 18.23
C ILE A 266 10.57 -37.62 19.30
N GLY A 267 9.96 -37.64 20.47
CA GLY A 267 10.32 -38.61 21.53
C GLY A 267 10.23 -40.04 21.05
N CYS A 268 9.19 -40.39 20.28
CA CYS A 268 9.08 -41.69 19.62
C CYS A 268 10.26 -41.96 18.66
N SER A 269 10.65 -40.97 17.82
CA SER A 269 11.84 -41.13 16.97
C SER A 269 13.12 -41.36 17.78
N VAL A 270 13.31 -40.60 18.89
CA VAL A 270 14.45 -40.76 19.78
C VAL A 270 14.47 -42.16 20.42
N ILE A 271 13.33 -42.64 20.92
CA ILE A 271 13.21 -44.00 21.49
C ILE A 271 13.52 -45.04 20.42
N LEU A 272 13.05 -44.90 19.21
CA LEU A 272 13.34 -45.80 18.09
C LEU A 272 14.83 -45.81 17.73
N VAL A 273 15.50 -44.65 17.77
CA VAL A 273 16.97 -44.57 17.58
C VAL A 273 17.69 -45.36 18.64
N VAL A 274 17.31 -45.21 19.92
CA VAL A 274 17.98 -45.92 21.05
C VAL A 274 17.68 -47.42 20.99
N PHE A 275 16.43 -47.81 20.74
CA PHE A 275 16.02 -49.21 20.72
C PHE A 275 16.60 -49.99 19.54
N VAL A 276 16.36 -49.51 18.32
CA VAL A 276 16.82 -50.18 17.09
C VAL A 276 18.34 -50.01 16.95
N GLY A 277 18.87 -48.80 17.23
CA GLY A 277 20.30 -48.53 17.23
C GLY A 277 21.05 -49.36 18.24
N GLY A 278 20.54 -49.49 19.48
CA GLY A 278 21.09 -50.33 20.54
C GLY A 278 21.15 -51.82 20.14
N ALA A 279 20.07 -52.35 19.53
CA ALA A 279 20.07 -53.71 19.00
C ALA A 279 21.15 -53.92 17.91
N GLN A 280 21.34 -52.94 17.02
CA GLN A 280 22.40 -52.99 15.99
C GLN A 280 23.82 -52.87 16.58
N VAL A 281 24.00 -52.10 17.66
CA VAL A 281 25.27 -52.04 18.41
C VAL A 281 25.55 -53.38 19.09
N GLY A 282 24.54 -53.99 19.74
CA GLY A 282 24.66 -55.35 20.35
C GLY A 282 24.99 -56.45 19.33
N ALA A 283 24.52 -56.28 18.09
CA ALA A 283 24.87 -57.18 16.96
C ALA A 283 26.24 -56.86 16.30
N GLY A 284 26.99 -55.88 16.80
CA GLY A 284 28.29 -55.46 16.23
C GLY A 284 28.21 -54.77 14.87
N LYS A 285 27.00 -54.36 14.42
CA LYS A 285 26.76 -53.69 13.12
C LYS A 285 26.78 -52.18 13.17
N LEU A 286 26.80 -51.58 14.34
CA LEU A 286 26.84 -50.15 14.58
C LEU A 286 27.73 -49.81 15.79
N SER A 287 28.34 -48.61 15.78
CA SER A 287 29.09 -48.12 16.93
C SER A 287 28.19 -47.40 17.94
N ALA A 288 28.63 -47.26 19.17
CA ALA A 288 27.89 -46.53 20.21
C ALA A 288 27.75 -45.03 19.86
N GLY A 289 28.80 -44.44 19.27
CA GLY A 289 28.78 -43.05 18.82
C GLY A 289 27.82 -42.81 17.66
N ALA A 290 27.53 -43.86 16.86
CA ALA A 290 26.54 -43.72 15.80
C ALA A 290 25.13 -43.46 16.33
N ILE A 291 24.77 -43.97 17.51
CA ILE A 291 23.50 -43.65 18.17
C ILE A 291 23.43 -42.12 18.45
N ALA A 292 24.52 -41.53 18.98
CA ALA A 292 24.58 -40.10 19.23
C ALA A 292 24.43 -39.29 17.90
N ALA A 293 25.07 -39.74 16.82
CA ALA A 293 24.91 -39.12 15.49
C ALA A 293 23.46 -39.20 14.99
N PHE A 294 22.79 -40.36 15.11
CA PHE A 294 21.38 -40.51 14.71
C PHE A 294 20.44 -39.61 15.53
N LEU A 295 20.67 -39.45 16.84
CA LEU A 295 19.93 -38.50 17.67
C LEU A 295 20.09 -37.06 17.18
N MET A 296 21.31 -36.65 16.81
CA MET A 296 21.57 -35.32 16.25
C MET A 296 20.90 -35.16 14.88
N PHE A 297 20.97 -36.15 13.99
CA PHE A 297 20.27 -36.11 12.70
C PHE A 297 18.76 -36.00 12.86
N THR A 298 18.17 -36.70 13.83
CA THR A 298 16.74 -36.58 14.15
C THR A 298 16.39 -35.16 14.58
N ASN A 299 17.18 -34.54 15.48
CA ASN A 299 16.99 -33.15 15.88
C ASN A 299 17.12 -32.17 14.72
N MET A 300 18.08 -32.40 13.80
CA MET A 300 18.25 -31.54 12.61
C MET A 300 17.03 -31.57 11.67
N LEU A 301 16.26 -32.64 11.63
CA LEU A 301 15.06 -32.75 10.80
C LEU A 301 13.80 -32.13 11.44
N MET A 302 13.83 -31.81 12.76
CA MET A 302 12.68 -31.22 13.46
C MET A 302 12.24 -29.89 12.85
N TRP A 303 13.17 -28.92 12.79
CA TRP A 303 12.85 -27.58 12.29
C TRP A 303 12.38 -27.58 10.82
N PRO A 304 13.07 -28.25 9.87
CA PRO A 304 12.60 -28.39 8.50
C PRO A 304 11.15 -28.89 8.40
N VAL A 305 10.81 -29.98 9.09
CA VAL A 305 9.46 -30.57 9.03
C VAL A 305 8.41 -29.62 9.62
N SER A 306 8.73 -28.98 10.76
CA SER A 306 7.82 -28.02 11.41
C SER A 306 7.58 -26.75 10.57
N SER A 307 8.58 -26.30 9.82
CA SER A 307 8.50 -25.07 9.02
C SER A 307 7.76 -25.23 7.69
N LEU A 308 7.41 -26.44 7.27
CA LEU A 308 6.70 -26.71 6.00
C LEU A 308 5.40 -25.93 5.90
N GLY A 309 4.54 -26.04 6.93
CA GLY A 309 3.24 -25.38 6.95
C GLY A 309 3.35 -23.86 6.90
N TRP A 310 4.25 -23.29 7.69
CA TRP A 310 4.48 -21.85 7.70
C TRP A 310 5.03 -21.32 6.38
N THR A 311 5.96 -22.04 5.76
CA THR A 311 6.51 -21.68 4.45
C THR A 311 5.44 -21.72 3.36
N ALA A 312 4.60 -22.78 3.36
CA ALA A 312 3.47 -22.90 2.43
C ALA A 312 2.48 -21.74 2.59
N SER A 313 2.15 -21.36 3.83
CA SER A 313 1.28 -20.22 4.13
C SER A 313 1.87 -18.88 3.64
N MET A 314 3.19 -18.67 3.79
CA MET A 314 3.85 -17.48 3.21
C MET A 314 3.70 -17.43 1.69
N ILE A 315 3.89 -18.55 1.00
CA ILE A 315 3.74 -18.64 -0.45
C ILE A 315 2.30 -18.35 -0.88
N GLN A 316 1.30 -18.93 -0.21
CA GLN A 316 -0.11 -18.71 -0.51
C GLN A 316 -0.52 -17.24 -0.33
N ARG A 317 -0.13 -16.62 0.79
CA ARG A 317 -0.38 -15.18 1.03
C ARG A 317 0.27 -14.30 -0.03
N ALA A 318 1.49 -14.62 -0.44
CA ALA A 318 2.17 -13.88 -1.50
C ALA A 318 1.48 -14.03 -2.86
N ILE A 319 0.96 -15.23 -3.19
CA ILE A 319 0.17 -15.47 -4.42
C ILE A 319 -1.08 -14.58 -4.43
N ALA A 320 -1.82 -14.53 -3.33
CA ALA A 320 -3.01 -13.70 -3.19
C ALA A 320 -2.68 -12.20 -3.33
N SER A 321 -1.64 -11.73 -2.65
CA SER A 321 -1.17 -10.35 -2.72
C SER A 321 -0.66 -9.97 -4.11
N GLN A 322 0.13 -10.84 -4.76
CA GLN A 322 0.60 -10.60 -6.12
C GLN A 322 -0.54 -10.58 -7.13
N LYS A 323 -1.59 -11.37 -6.93
CA LYS A 323 -2.79 -11.32 -7.78
C LYS A 323 -3.44 -9.93 -7.73
N ARG A 324 -3.62 -9.35 -6.52
CA ARG A 324 -4.16 -7.98 -6.35
C ARG A 324 -3.26 -6.92 -6.99
N ILE A 325 -1.94 -7.03 -6.78
CA ILE A 325 -0.96 -6.13 -7.41
C ILE A 325 -1.02 -6.23 -8.95
N ASN A 326 -1.09 -7.45 -9.52
CA ASN A 326 -1.17 -7.62 -10.97
C ASN A 326 -2.47 -7.07 -11.56
N GLN A 327 -3.61 -7.25 -10.88
CA GLN A 327 -4.89 -6.67 -11.31
C GLN A 327 -4.81 -5.16 -11.42
N PHE A 328 -4.15 -4.54 -10.46
CA PHE A 328 -3.91 -3.11 -10.43
C PHE A 328 -2.93 -2.65 -11.53
N LEU A 329 -1.75 -3.28 -11.63
CA LEU A 329 -0.73 -2.90 -12.62
C LEU A 329 -1.16 -3.12 -14.08
N ASN A 330 -2.14 -3.99 -14.32
CA ASN A 330 -2.72 -4.23 -15.63
C ASN A 330 -3.93 -3.34 -15.94
N TYR A 331 -4.32 -2.46 -15.00
CA TYR A 331 -5.41 -1.51 -15.26
C TYR A 331 -4.92 -0.43 -16.22
N GLU A 332 -5.58 -0.30 -17.34
CA GLU A 332 -5.30 0.74 -18.34
C GLU A 332 -6.21 1.94 -18.08
N PRO A 333 -5.66 3.16 -17.88
CA PRO A 333 -6.46 4.36 -17.69
C PRO A 333 -7.26 4.68 -18.95
N ALA A 334 -8.52 5.09 -18.76
CA ALA A 334 -9.38 5.52 -19.88
C ALA A 334 -8.84 6.80 -20.52
N VAL A 335 -8.25 7.71 -19.74
CA VAL A 335 -7.57 8.91 -20.23
C VAL A 335 -6.11 8.60 -20.48
N GLN A 336 -5.74 8.43 -21.75
CA GLN A 336 -4.38 8.11 -22.14
C GLN A 336 -3.48 9.34 -22.21
N HIS A 337 -2.25 9.20 -21.70
CA HIS A 337 -1.18 10.17 -21.89
C HIS A 337 -0.54 9.96 -23.27
N VAL A 338 -0.96 10.76 -24.26
CA VAL A 338 -0.37 10.71 -25.59
C VAL A 338 0.77 11.74 -25.72
N ALA A 339 1.77 11.43 -26.52
CA ALA A 339 2.76 12.40 -27.00
C ALA A 339 2.06 13.25 -28.10
N GLY A 340 1.24 14.21 -27.67
CA GLY A 340 0.38 14.99 -28.55
C GLY A 340 0.84 16.43 -28.70
N ILE A 341 -0.11 17.32 -29.01
CA ILE A 341 0.14 18.75 -29.25
C ILE A 341 0.75 19.42 -28.02
N GLU A 342 1.88 20.10 -28.23
CA GLU A 342 2.58 20.92 -27.23
C GLU A 342 2.79 22.32 -27.78
N LYS A 343 1.73 23.10 -27.89
CA LYS A 343 1.78 24.51 -28.30
C LYS A 343 1.29 25.43 -27.19
N LYS A 344 1.58 26.72 -27.30
CA LYS A 344 1.00 27.73 -26.41
C LYS A 344 -0.51 27.81 -26.71
N MET A 345 -1.30 27.74 -25.62
CA MET A 345 -2.76 27.85 -25.68
C MET A 345 -3.18 29.31 -25.86
N GLU A 346 -4.05 29.58 -26.81
CA GLU A 346 -4.67 30.90 -27.01
C GLU A 346 -5.93 31.06 -26.15
N GLY A 347 -6.63 29.95 -25.91
CA GLY A 347 -7.75 29.88 -24.96
C GLY A 347 -9.12 29.80 -25.62
N GLU A 348 -9.22 29.43 -26.92
CA GLU A 348 -10.50 29.04 -27.49
C GLU A 348 -10.91 27.67 -26.98
N ILE A 349 -12.15 27.55 -26.43
CA ILE A 349 -12.70 26.27 -25.97
C ILE A 349 -14.08 26.10 -26.59
N VAL A 350 -14.29 24.98 -27.30
CA VAL A 350 -15.58 24.67 -27.94
C VAL A 350 -16.07 23.31 -27.49
N PHE A 351 -17.29 23.29 -26.96
CA PHE A 351 -18.07 22.07 -26.73
C PHE A 351 -19.00 21.87 -27.91
N ASP A 352 -18.92 20.73 -28.58
CA ASP A 352 -19.70 20.41 -29.75
C ASP A 352 -20.49 19.11 -29.48
N HIS A 353 -21.80 19.26 -29.21
CA HIS A 353 -22.75 18.18 -28.92
C HIS A 353 -22.25 17.20 -27.83
N VAL A 354 -21.65 17.72 -26.76
CA VAL A 354 -21.01 16.93 -25.70
C VAL A 354 -22.05 16.28 -24.79
N SER A 355 -21.97 14.96 -24.69
CA SER A 355 -22.66 14.20 -23.62
C SER A 355 -21.68 13.43 -22.78
N PHE A 356 -21.94 13.33 -21.49
CA PHE A 356 -21.06 12.63 -20.56
C PHE A 356 -21.85 11.88 -19.50
N THR A 357 -21.45 10.62 -19.30
CA THR A 357 -21.95 9.73 -18.26
C THR A 357 -20.77 9.30 -17.38
N TYR A 358 -20.89 9.48 -16.07
CA TYR A 358 -19.86 9.03 -15.14
C TYR A 358 -19.72 7.50 -15.18
N PRO A 359 -18.51 6.97 -15.47
CA PRO A 359 -18.31 5.53 -15.67
C PRO A 359 -18.42 4.71 -14.37
N ASP A 360 -18.34 5.37 -13.21
CA ASP A 360 -18.42 4.76 -11.88
C ASP A 360 -19.86 4.63 -11.36
N THR A 361 -20.71 5.63 -11.61
CA THR A 361 -22.08 5.69 -11.09
C THR A 361 -23.15 5.46 -12.15
N GLY A 362 -22.82 5.59 -13.44
CA GLY A 362 -23.80 5.57 -14.54
C GLY A 362 -24.66 6.82 -14.65
N ILE A 363 -24.36 7.87 -13.87
CA ILE A 363 -25.13 9.13 -13.88
C ILE A 363 -24.81 9.91 -15.16
N VAL A 364 -25.85 10.25 -15.93
CA VAL A 364 -25.75 11.12 -17.11
C VAL A 364 -25.67 12.57 -16.64
N ALA A 365 -24.47 13.12 -16.63
CA ALA A 365 -24.20 14.47 -16.13
C ALA A 365 -24.37 15.57 -17.18
N LEU A 366 -24.07 15.30 -18.45
CA LEU A 366 -24.26 16.24 -19.56
C LEU A 366 -24.99 15.56 -20.71
N LYS A 367 -25.91 16.30 -21.35
CA LYS A 367 -26.79 15.83 -22.43
C LYS A 367 -26.75 16.84 -23.59
N ASN A 368 -25.96 16.54 -24.62
CA ASN A 368 -25.89 17.34 -25.87
C ASN A 368 -25.57 18.83 -25.61
N VAL A 369 -24.54 19.09 -24.80
CA VAL A 369 -24.11 20.45 -24.45
C VAL A 369 -23.24 21.03 -25.57
N SER A 370 -23.58 22.22 -26.04
CA SER A 370 -22.83 22.95 -27.05
C SER A 370 -22.67 24.42 -26.66
N PHE A 371 -21.43 24.89 -26.64
CA PHE A 371 -21.08 26.30 -26.43
C PHE A 371 -19.65 26.59 -26.90
N LYS A 372 -19.34 27.88 -27.08
CA LYS A 372 -18.02 28.35 -27.44
C LYS A 372 -17.57 29.49 -26.53
N VAL A 373 -16.31 29.44 -26.13
CA VAL A 373 -15.59 30.53 -25.42
C VAL A 373 -14.47 31.00 -26.34
N ASN A 374 -14.42 32.27 -26.65
CA ASN A 374 -13.35 32.83 -27.47
C ASN A 374 -12.12 33.20 -26.61
N PRO A 375 -10.92 33.30 -27.20
CA PRO A 375 -9.73 33.78 -26.48
C PRO A 375 -9.98 35.12 -25.79
N GLY A 376 -9.59 35.25 -24.53
CA GLY A 376 -9.79 36.44 -23.72
C GLY A 376 -11.21 36.69 -23.22
N GLN A 377 -12.17 35.83 -23.53
CA GLN A 377 -13.56 35.93 -23.09
C GLN A 377 -13.77 35.38 -21.69
N ARG A 378 -14.68 36.00 -20.93
CA ARG A 378 -15.11 35.57 -19.62
C ARG A 378 -16.49 34.89 -19.70
N LEU A 379 -16.54 33.61 -19.43
CA LEU A 379 -17.75 32.80 -19.38
C LEU A 379 -18.15 32.48 -17.95
N ALA A 380 -19.38 32.74 -17.57
CA ALA A 380 -19.98 32.25 -16.36
C ALA A 380 -20.89 31.02 -16.63
N ILE A 381 -20.80 30.02 -15.74
CA ILE A 381 -21.66 28.83 -15.80
C ILE A 381 -22.45 28.77 -14.50
N ILE A 382 -23.78 28.86 -14.59
CA ILE A 382 -24.68 28.79 -13.45
C ILE A 382 -25.71 27.67 -13.63
N GLY A 383 -26.42 27.36 -12.56
CA GLY A 383 -27.51 26.38 -12.57
C GLY A 383 -27.68 25.74 -11.20
N ARG A 384 -28.72 24.93 -11.08
CA ARG A 384 -29.02 24.20 -9.81
C ARG A 384 -27.92 23.23 -9.43
N THR A 385 -27.87 22.85 -8.15
CA THR A 385 -26.97 21.79 -7.68
C THR A 385 -27.27 20.49 -8.44
N GLY A 386 -26.22 19.79 -8.88
CA GLY A 386 -26.38 18.57 -9.69
C GLY A 386 -26.65 18.77 -11.18
N SER A 387 -26.70 20.01 -11.70
CA SER A 387 -26.95 20.27 -13.13
C SER A 387 -25.76 19.95 -14.07
N GLY A 388 -24.59 19.55 -13.57
CA GLY A 388 -23.44 19.16 -14.37
C GLY A 388 -22.36 20.24 -14.53
N LYS A 389 -22.39 21.33 -13.75
CA LYS A 389 -21.43 22.44 -13.85
C LYS A 389 -19.98 22.01 -13.62
N SER A 390 -19.68 21.36 -12.51
CA SER A 390 -18.31 20.87 -12.19
C SER A 390 -17.84 19.81 -13.19
N THR A 391 -18.76 19.08 -13.82
CA THR A 391 -18.43 18.12 -14.88
C THR A 391 -17.83 18.82 -16.10
N ILE A 392 -18.27 20.04 -16.44
CA ILE A 392 -17.66 20.84 -17.52
C ILE A 392 -16.20 21.14 -17.16
N ALA A 393 -15.92 21.54 -15.92
CA ALA A 393 -14.56 21.80 -15.47
C ALA A 393 -13.68 20.53 -15.55
N ASP A 394 -14.18 19.41 -15.07
CA ASP A 394 -13.50 18.11 -15.14
C ASP A 394 -13.17 17.71 -16.59
N LEU A 395 -14.06 17.98 -17.54
CA LEU A 395 -13.86 17.68 -18.96
C LEU A 395 -12.86 18.63 -19.64
N ILE A 396 -12.85 19.93 -19.29
CA ILE A 396 -11.84 20.90 -19.78
C ILE A 396 -10.44 20.50 -19.27
N MET A 397 -10.34 20.06 -18.02
CA MET A 397 -9.08 19.54 -17.46
C MET A 397 -8.73 18.14 -17.97
N ARG A 398 -9.60 17.56 -18.81
CA ARG A 398 -9.48 16.18 -19.30
C ARG A 398 -9.20 15.20 -18.15
N MET A 399 -9.98 15.32 -17.06
CA MET A 399 -10.04 14.31 -15.99
C MET A 399 -10.82 13.08 -16.45
N TYR A 400 -11.71 13.28 -17.42
CA TYR A 400 -12.47 12.27 -18.15
C TYR A 400 -12.50 12.60 -19.65
N ASP A 401 -12.71 11.59 -20.48
CA ASP A 401 -13.05 11.77 -21.89
C ASP A 401 -14.58 11.77 -22.06
N VAL A 402 -15.09 12.53 -23.02
CA VAL A 402 -16.54 12.63 -23.33
C VAL A 402 -17.11 11.28 -23.78
N SER A 403 -18.38 11.00 -23.43
CA SER A 403 -19.10 9.82 -23.89
C SER A 403 -19.53 9.93 -25.37
N SER A 404 -19.94 11.14 -25.80
CA SER A 404 -20.23 11.46 -27.20
C SER A 404 -20.00 12.95 -27.45
N GLY A 405 -19.89 13.37 -28.73
CA GLY A 405 -19.49 14.72 -29.11
C GLY A 405 -17.98 14.92 -29.03
N LYS A 406 -17.53 16.17 -29.06
CA LYS A 406 -16.11 16.53 -28.98
C LYS A 406 -15.91 17.84 -28.24
N ILE A 407 -14.73 17.97 -27.62
CA ILE A 407 -14.24 19.24 -27.07
C ILE A 407 -13.00 19.61 -27.88
N THR A 408 -12.93 20.85 -28.36
CA THR A 408 -11.74 21.37 -29.03
C THR A 408 -11.16 22.54 -28.23
N VAL A 409 -9.83 22.60 -28.24
CA VAL A 409 -9.03 23.68 -27.65
C VAL A 409 -8.17 24.24 -28.77
N ASP A 410 -8.32 25.53 -29.07
CA ASP A 410 -7.66 26.24 -30.20
C ASP A 410 -7.79 25.46 -31.51
N GLY A 411 -9.02 25.01 -31.84
CA GLY A 411 -9.38 24.27 -33.04
C GLY A 411 -8.94 22.79 -33.06
N SER A 412 -8.14 22.30 -32.11
CA SER A 412 -7.67 20.92 -32.04
C SER A 412 -8.46 20.12 -31.02
N ASN A 413 -8.72 18.82 -31.28
CA ASN A 413 -9.42 17.98 -30.33
C ASN A 413 -8.60 17.86 -29.03
N ILE A 414 -9.27 18.00 -27.87
CA ILE A 414 -8.62 17.93 -26.55
C ILE A 414 -7.89 16.60 -26.34
N LYS A 415 -8.33 15.52 -27.00
CA LYS A 415 -7.69 14.20 -26.95
C LYS A 415 -6.32 14.17 -27.64
N GLU A 416 -6.07 15.08 -28.55
CA GLU A 416 -4.82 15.19 -29.31
C GLU A 416 -3.75 16.00 -28.57
N TRP A 417 -4.13 16.71 -27.52
CA TRP A 417 -3.19 17.45 -26.70
C TRP A 417 -2.35 16.55 -25.80
N ASN A 418 -1.06 16.89 -25.66
CA ASN A 418 -0.26 16.37 -24.56
C ASN A 418 -0.90 16.82 -23.23
N LEU A 419 -1.28 15.86 -22.40
CA LEU A 419 -2.06 16.12 -21.18
C LEU A 419 -1.32 17.02 -20.18
N ALA A 420 0.00 16.88 -20.07
CA ALA A 420 0.81 17.74 -19.22
C ALA A 420 0.90 19.16 -19.76
N SER A 421 1.02 19.34 -21.09
CA SER A 421 1.02 20.66 -21.74
C SER A 421 -0.32 21.36 -21.59
N LEU A 422 -1.44 20.66 -21.78
CA LEU A 422 -2.80 21.17 -21.55
C LEU A 422 -2.96 21.68 -20.11
N ARG A 423 -2.69 20.81 -19.16
CA ARG A 423 -2.90 21.09 -17.72
C ARG A 423 -1.97 22.16 -17.17
N ARG A 424 -0.74 22.29 -17.70
CA ARG A 424 0.19 23.36 -17.27
C ARG A 424 -0.31 24.75 -17.61
N GLN A 425 -1.05 24.90 -18.69
CA GLN A 425 -1.52 26.20 -19.20
C GLN A 425 -2.90 26.61 -18.66
N VAL A 426 -3.60 25.71 -17.95
CA VAL A 426 -4.86 25.99 -17.29
C VAL A 426 -4.64 26.15 -15.78
N GLY A 427 -5.04 27.29 -15.21
CA GLY A 427 -5.15 27.49 -13.79
C GLY A 427 -6.49 26.94 -13.32
N PHE A 428 -6.49 25.93 -12.47
CA PHE A 428 -7.73 25.27 -12.01
C PHE A 428 -7.87 25.39 -10.51
N VAL A 429 -9.04 25.85 -10.06
CA VAL A 429 -9.45 25.87 -8.66
C VAL A 429 -10.70 24.98 -8.55
N PRO A 430 -10.59 23.78 -7.95
CA PRO A 430 -11.73 22.91 -7.76
C PRO A 430 -12.64 23.38 -6.62
N GLN A 431 -13.87 22.91 -6.59
CA GLN A 431 -14.83 23.17 -5.52
C GLN A 431 -14.31 22.68 -4.15
N ASP A 432 -13.81 21.44 -4.10
CA ASP A 432 -13.17 20.89 -2.91
C ASP A 432 -11.67 21.14 -2.93
N VAL A 433 -11.23 22.10 -2.10
CA VAL A 433 -9.83 22.50 -2.03
C VAL A 433 -9.01 21.54 -1.21
N PHE A 434 -7.91 21.06 -1.80
CA PHE A 434 -6.90 20.25 -1.11
C PHE A 434 -5.58 21.00 -0.96
N LEU A 435 -5.06 21.05 0.28
CA LEU A 435 -3.74 21.57 0.58
C LEU A 435 -2.85 20.42 1.09
N PHE A 436 -1.61 20.42 0.62
CA PHE A 436 -0.58 19.49 1.08
C PHE A 436 -0.03 19.90 2.44
N SER A 437 0.47 18.96 3.23
CA SER A 437 1.11 19.20 4.52
C SER A 437 2.54 19.75 4.32
N GLU A 438 2.61 20.91 3.67
CA GLU A 438 3.81 21.64 3.28
C GLU A 438 3.64 23.11 3.66
N THR A 439 4.64 23.97 3.37
CA THR A 439 4.54 25.40 3.62
C THR A 439 3.44 26.05 2.76
N ILE A 440 2.98 27.23 3.16
CA ILE A 440 2.05 28.01 2.31
C ILE A 440 2.72 28.40 0.99
N THR A 441 4.02 28.76 1.02
CA THR A 441 4.82 29.00 -0.20
C THR A 441 4.76 27.83 -1.16
N ASP A 442 5.04 26.61 -0.69
CA ASP A 442 5.05 25.39 -1.52
C ASP A 442 3.65 25.03 -2.02
N ASN A 443 2.63 25.23 -1.19
CA ASN A 443 1.25 25.04 -1.59
C ASN A 443 0.85 26.00 -2.73
N ILE A 444 1.24 27.25 -2.69
CA ILE A 444 0.96 28.22 -3.75
C ILE A 444 1.80 27.91 -5.00
N SER A 445 3.07 27.53 -4.81
CA SER A 445 4.01 27.23 -5.90
C SER A 445 3.84 25.84 -6.50
N PHE A 446 2.89 25.03 -6.02
CA PHE A 446 2.72 23.61 -6.41
C PHE A 446 2.58 23.39 -7.93
N GLY A 447 2.07 24.36 -8.65
CA GLY A 447 1.95 24.32 -10.12
C GLY A 447 3.22 24.67 -10.89
N LEU A 448 4.28 25.09 -10.22
CA LEU A 448 5.57 25.50 -10.78
C LEU A 448 6.58 24.34 -10.77
N ASN A 449 7.66 24.48 -11.55
CA ASN A 449 8.75 23.50 -11.51
C ASN A 449 9.59 23.60 -10.21
N GLU A 450 9.73 24.82 -9.68
CA GLU A 450 10.44 25.15 -8.45
C GLU A 450 9.60 26.11 -7.63
N SER A 451 9.76 26.06 -6.31
CA SER A 451 9.06 26.97 -5.39
C SER A 451 9.59 28.39 -5.56
N ASP A 452 8.70 29.36 -5.79
CA ASP A 452 9.03 30.78 -5.97
C ASP A 452 8.26 31.64 -4.96
N LYS A 453 8.95 32.11 -3.94
CA LYS A 453 8.38 32.91 -2.86
C LYS A 453 7.84 34.25 -3.35
N ASN A 454 8.53 34.93 -4.27
CA ASN A 454 8.10 36.23 -4.77
C ASN A 454 6.80 36.11 -5.56
N LEU A 455 6.71 35.08 -6.40
CA LEU A 455 5.52 34.79 -7.17
C LEU A 455 4.38 34.31 -6.26
N ALA A 456 4.68 33.53 -5.21
CA ALA A 456 3.71 33.13 -4.20
C ALA A 456 3.11 34.33 -3.45
N VAL A 457 3.95 35.28 -2.99
CA VAL A 457 3.50 36.51 -2.33
C VAL A 457 2.63 37.37 -3.26
N LYS A 458 3.03 37.54 -4.52
CA LYS A 458 2.23 38.28 -5.53
C LYS A 458 0.89 37.61 -5.79
N SER A 459 0.88 36.29 -5.92
CA SER A 459 -0.35 35.52 -6.16
C SER A 459 -1.28 35.53 -4.95
N ALA A 460 -0.73 35.49 -3.73
CA ALA A 460 -1.48 35.65 -2.48
C ALA A 460 -2.11 37.05 -2.36
N GLN A 461 -1.45 38.07 -2.88
CA GLN A 461 -2.01 39.42 -2.93
C GLN A 461 -3.24 39.46 -3.85
N TYR A 462 -3.17 38.89 -5.05
CA TYR A 462 -4.31 38.83 -5.96
C TYR A 462 -5.48 38.00 -5.41
N ALA A 463 -5.20 36.99 -4.59
CA ALA A 463 -6.21 36.20 -3.89
C ALA A 463 -6.69 36.82 -2.56
N SER A 464 -6.28 38.06 -2.24
CA SER A 464 -6.63 38.81 -1.04
C SER A 464 -6.39 38.06 0.28
N ILE A 465 -5.25 37.31 0.34
CA ILE A 465 -4.89 36.53 1.54
C ILE A 465 -3.49 36.90 2.09
N ARG A 466 -2.73 37.73 1.41
CA ARG A 466 -1.35 38.06 1.79
C ARG A 466 -1.23 38.54 3.22
N SER A 467 -2.07 39.53 3.61
CA SER A 467 -2.02 40.12 4.94
C SER A 467 -2.31 39.12 6.06
N GLU A 468 -3.22 38.18 5.82
CA GLU A 468 -3.50 37.11 6.80
C GLU A 468 -2.33 36.13 6.91
N ILE A 469 -1.68 35.79 5.80
CA ILE A 469 -0.51 34.90 5.80
C ILE A 469 0.65 35.56 6.54
N GLU A 470 0.89 36.87 6.31
CA GLU A 470 1.94 37.61 7.00
C GLU A 470 1.72 37.71 8.52
N ASN A 471 0.49 37.56 9.00
CA ASN A 471 0.14 37.54 10.43
C ASN A 471 0.32 36.15 11.08
N PHE A 472 0.59 35.06 10.31
CA PHE A 472 0.93 33.77 10.91
C PHE A 472 2.33 33.82 11.54
N PRO A 473 2.63 33.02 12.59
CA PRO A 473 3.92 33.08 13.29
C PRO A 473 5.14 32.90 12.35
N GLU A 474 5.03 32.08 11.31
CA GLU A 474 6.08 31.82 10.33
C GLU A 474 5.75 32.42 8.95
N GLY A 475 4.69 33.22 8.83
CA GLY A 475 4.27 33.86 7.60
C GLY A 475 4.04 32.82 6.48
N PHE A 476 4.65 33.04 5.34
CA PHE A 476 4.58 32.13 4.16
C PHE A 476 5.26 30.79 4.37
N GLU A 477 6.14 30.66 5.37
CA GLU A 477 6.80 29.38 5.72
C GLU A 477 5.97 28.55 6.70
N THR A 478 4.80 29.03 7.11
CA THR A 478 3.87 28.29 7.97
C THR A 478 3.46 26.99 7.29
N ILE A 479 3.68 25.86 7.99
CA ILE A 479 3.27 24.53 7.53
C ILE A 479 1.77 24.37 7.80
N VAL A 480 1.01 24.09 6.75
CA VAL A 480 -0.41 23.74 6.88
C VAL A 480 -0.55 22.26 7.22
N GLY A 481 -1.36 21.93 8.24
CA GLY A 481 -1.59 20.56 8.65
C GLY A 481 -2.25 19.72 7.55
N GLU A 482 -2.45 18.42 7.82
CA GLU A 482 -3.08 17.50 6.87
C GLU A 482 -4.41 18.07 6.35
N ARG A 483 -4.54 18.16 5.02
CA ARG A 483 -5.67 18.82 4.32
C ARG A 483 -5.93 20.26 4.76
N GLY A 484 -4.92 20.95 5.27
CA GLY A 484 -5.04 22.34 5.73
C GLY A 484 -5.92 22.50 6.99
N VAL A 485 -5.94 21.52 7.89
CA VAL A 485 -6.80 21.52 9.09
C VAL A 485 -6.64 22.77 9.96
N THR A 486 -5.50 23.44 9.89
CA THR A 486 -5.19 24.67 10.64
C THR A 486 -5.80 25.95 10.06
N LEU A 487 -6.36 25.88 8.84
CA LEU A 487 -6.89 27.02 8.10
C LEU A 487 -8.42 27.00 8.01
N SER A 488 -9.03 28.18 7.96
CA SER A 488 -10.47 28.32 7.68
C SER A 488 -10.80 27.90 6.23
N GLY A 489 -12.07 27.61 5.95
CA GLY A 489 -12.53 27.28 4.60
C GLY A 489 -12.20 28.37 3.57
N GLY A 490 -12.45 29.63 3.91
CA GLY A 490 -12.13 30.78 3.06
C GLY A 490 -10.64 30.97 2.83
N GLN A 491 -9.78 30.72 3.83
CA GLN A 491 -8.33 30.77 3.68
C GLN A 491 -7.85 29.68 2.71
N LYS A 492 -8.37 28.44 2.83
CA LYS A 492 -8.05 27.35 1.89
C LYS A 492 -8.42 27.70 0.46
N GLN A 493 -9.63 28.23 0.25
CA GLN A 493 -10.09 28.65 -1.07
C GLN A 493 -9.17 29.72 -1.68
N ARG A 494 -8.83 30.77 -0.92
CA ARG A 494 -7.93 31.83 -1.38
C ARG A 494 -6.50 31.35 -1.65
N ILE A 495 -5.94 30.44 -0.86
CA ILE A 495 -4.65 29.80 -1.16
C ILE A 495 -4.73 28.99 -2.46
N SER A 496 -5.84 28.30 -2.71
CA SER A 496 -6.04 27.56 -3.98
C SER A 496 -6.17 28.49 -5.18
N ILE A 497 -6.81 29.67 -5.02
CA ILE A 497 -6.82 30.73 -6.04
C ILE A 497 -5.40 31.23 -6.30
N ALA A 498 -4.63 31.54 -5.26
CA ALA A 498 -3.23 31.95 -5.39
C ALA A 498 -2.38 30.90 -6.12
N ARG A 499 -2.58 29.59 -5.81
CA ARG A 499 -1.96 28.45 -6.53
C ARG A 499 -2.27 28.44 -8.02
N ALA A 500 -3.53 28.69 -8.41
CA ALA A 500 -3.92 28.74 -9.80
C ALA A 500 -3.32 29.93 -10.53
N LEU A 501 -3.25 31.10 -9.88
CA LEU A 501 -2.69 32.34 -10.43
C LEU A 501 -1.17 32.32 -10.54
N SER A 502 -0.46 31.63 -9.62
CA SER A 502 1.01 31.50 -9.67
C SER A 502 1.51 30.85 -10.96
N LYS A 503 0.72 30.00 -11.59
CA LYS A 503 1.03 29.41 -12.90
C LYS A 503 1.02 30.42 -14.06
N GLN A 504 0.50 31.64 -13.85
CA GLN A 504 0.27 32.62 -14.91
C GLN A 504 -0.48 32.01 -16.11
N PRO A 505 -1.62 31.36 -15.89
CA PRO A 505 -2.29 30.55 -16.90
C PRO A 505 -2.87 31.41 -18.04
N ASN A 506 -3.03 30.80 -19.25
CA ASN A 506 -3.76 31.43 -20.34
C ASN A 506 -5.27 31.24 -20.21
N VAL A 507 -5.70 30.17 -19.56
CA VAL A 507 -7.10 29.88 -19.23
C VAL A 507 -7.21 29.70 -17.71
N LEU A 508 -8.13 30.43 -17.07
CA LEU A 508 -8.46 30.28 -15.66
C LEU A 508 -9.83 29.60 -15.51
N LEU A 509 -9.87 28.53 -14.76
CA LEU A 509 -11.07 27.73 -14.50
C LEU A 509 -11.33 27.69 -12.99
N LEU A 510 -12.41 28.33 -12.54
CA LEU A 510 -12.79 28.47 -11.15
C LEU A 510 -14.12 27.74 -10.91
N ASP A 511 -14.13 26.71 -10.06
CA ASP A 511 -15.33 25.95 -9.73
C ASP A 511 -15.78 26.25 -8.29
N ASP A 512 -16.78 27.12 -8.14
CA ASP A 512 -17.43 27.54 -6.88
C ASP A 512 -16.46 27.89 -5.74
N CYS A 513 -15.32 28.49 -6.10
CA CYS A 513 -14.19 28.68 -5.19
C CYS A 513 -14.32 29.91 -4.27
N LEU A 514 -15.43 30.66 -4.32
CA LEU A 514 -15.69 31.83 -3.49
C LEU A 514 -16.85 31.62 -2.50
N SER A 515 -17.41 30.41 -2.44
CA SER A 515 -18.59 30.09 -1.62
C SER A 515 -18.36 30.23 -0.12
N ALA A 516 -17.13 30.02 0.36
CA ALA A 516 -16.76 30.15 1.78
C ALA A 516 -16.08 31.51 2.12
N VAL A 517 -16.08 32.47 1.19
CA VAL A 517 -15.49 33.80 1.34
C VAL A 517 -16.62 34.81 1.63
N ASP A 518 -16.36 35.77 2.48
CA ASP A 518 -17.29 36.87 2.76
C ASP A 518 -17.42 37.82 1.58
N THR A 519 -18.55 38.54 1.51
CA THR A 519 -18.91 39.37 0.36
C THR A 519 -17.93 40.54 0.10
N ALA A 520 -17.27 41.09 1.15
CA ALA A 520 -16.32 42.18 0.97
C ALA A 520 -15.02 41.64 0.33
N THR A 521 -14.49 40.58 0.86
CA THR A 521 -13.28 39.89 0.32
C THR A 521 -13.55 39.32 -1.09
N GLU A 522 -14.78 38.82 -1.36
CA GLU A 522 -15.17 38.37 -2.71
C GLU A 522 -15.04 39.50 -3.75
N LYS A 523 -15.56 40.70 -3.45
CA LYS A 523 -15.46 41.87 -4.32
C LYS A 523 -14.00 42.27 -4.58
N GLU A 524 -13.17 42.23 -3.53
CA GLU A 524 -11.74 42.54 -3.64
C GLU A 524 -11.03 41.52 -4.57
N ILE A 525 -11.29 40.22 -4.37
CA ILE A 525 -10.75 39.17 -5.25
C ILE A 525 -11.19 39.39 -6.69
N GLN A 526 -12.46 39.73 -6.94
CA GLN A 526 -12.95 39.99 -8.29
C GLN A 526 -12.25 41.17 -8.95
N GLN A 527 -12.06 42.26 -8.24
CA GLN A 527 -11.30 43.44 -8.75
C GLN A 527 -9.85 43.07 -9.10
N ASN A 528 -9.19 42.29 -8.23
CA ASN A 528 -7.83 41.80 -8.47
C ASN A 528 -7.77 40.84 -9.67
N LEU A 529 -8.78 39.99 -9.80
CA LEU A 529 -8.89 39.06 -10.92
C LEU A 529 -9.13 39.80 -12.27
N ASP A 530 -9.86 40.93 -12.27
CA ASP A 530 -10.06 41.74 -13.45
C ASP A 530 -8.74 42.24 -14.04
N GLU A 531 -7.79 42.63 -13.17
CA GLU A 531 -6.44 43.02 -13.61
C GLU A 531 -5.66 41.82 -14.19
N VAL A 532 -5.65 40.71 -13.50
CA VAL A 532 -4.86 39.49 -13.87
C VAL A 532 -5.43 38.82 -15.13
N LEU A 533 -6.75 38.87 -15.34
CA LEU A 533 -7.48 38.23 -16.44
C LEU A 533 -7.54 39.07 -17.72
N SER A 534 -6.98 40.28 -17.72
CA SER A 534 -6.94 41.08 -18.93
C SER A 534 -6.28 40.32 -20.08
N GLY A 535 -7.05 40.06 -21.18
CA GLY A 535 -6.59 39.29 -22.35
C GLY A 535 -6.49 37.78 -22.14
N LYS A 536 -6.96 37.22 -21.01
CA LYS A 536 -6.98 35.77 -20.73
C LYS A 536 -8.40 35.25 -20.73
N THR A 537 -8.56 33.99 -21.11
CA THR A 537 -9.86 33.29 -21.03
C THR A 537 -10.16 32.88 -19.59
N ALA A 538 -11.37 33.17 -19.12
CA ALA A 538 -11.83 32.76 -17.81
C ALA A 538 -13.17 32.01 -17.86
N ILE A 539 -13.27 30.90 -17.19
CA ILE A 539 -14.52 30.15 -17.01
C ILE A 539 -14.78 30.04 -15.51
N ILE A 540 -15.87 30.63 -15.05
CA ILE A 540 -16.23 30.67 -13.64
C ILE A 540 -17.57 29.93 -13.44
N ILE A 541 -17.52 28.89 -12.68
CA ILE A 541 -18.70 28.16 -12.19
C ILE A 541 -19.05 28.74 -10.83
N THR A 542 -20.27 29.23 -10.66
CA THR A 542 -20.71 29.81 -9.39
C THR A 542 -22.21 29.69 -9.19
N HIS A 543 -22.63 29.75 -7.96
CA HIS A 543 -24.02 29.88 -7.55
C HIS A 543 -24.44 31.34 -7.29
N ARG A 544 -23.47 32.28 -7.20
CA ARG A 544 -23.71 33.69 -6.86
C ARG A 544 -23.80 34.55 -8.12
N ILE A 545 -24.98 35.08 -8.39
CA ILE A 545 -25.23 35.83 -9.63
C ILE A 545 -24.67 37.25 -9.59
N PHE A 546 -24.58 37.89 -8.43
CA PHE A 546 -24.15 39.28 -8.31
C PHE A 546 -22.71 39.53 -8.81
N SER A 547 -21.89 38.49 -8.78
CA SER A 547 -20.53 38.52 -9.33
C SER A 547 -20.47 38.45 -10.86
N LEU A 548 -21.60 38.18 -11.53
CA LEU A 548 -21.65 37.86 -12.96
C LEU A 548 -21.97 39.04 -13.88
N ILE A 549 -22.22 40.25 -13.35
CA ILE A 549 -22.68 41.42 -14.11
C ILE A 549 -21.65 41.84 -15.15
N HIS A 550 -20.37 41.56 -14.92
CA HIS A 550 -19.25 41.95 -15.81
C HIS A 550 -18.76 40.81 -16.73
N PHE A 551 -19.52 39.70 -16.84
CA PHE A 551 -19.15 38.59 -17.72
C PHE A 551 -19.65 38.82 -19.14
N ASP A 552 -18.83 38.46 -20.14
CA ASP A 552 -19.16 38.60 -21.56
C ASP A 552 -20.30 37.67 -21.96
N ASN A 553 -20.37 36.49 -21.29
CA ASN A 553 -21.36 35.46 -21.58
C ASN A 553 -21.71 34.68 -20.33
N ILE A 554 -22.95 34.25 -20.23
CA ILE A 554 -23.47 33.40 -19.14
C ILE A 554 -24.20 32.21 -19.77
N ILE A 555 -23.93 31.04 -19.28
CA ILE A 555 -24.63 29.79 -19.61
C ILE A 555 -25.39 29.30 -18.38
N VAL A 556 -26.65 28.97 -18.56
CA VAL A 556 -27.50 28.36 -17.54
C VAL A 556 -27.65 26.88 -17.84
N LEU A 557 -27.23 26.07 -16.90
CA LEU A 557 -27.36 24.61 -16.97
C LEU A 557 -28.51 24.13 -16.11
N ASP A 558 -29.37 23.28 -16.68
CA ASP A 558 -30.38 22.54 -15.95
C ASP A 558 -30.47 21.11 -16.46
N GLU A 559 -30.54 20.13 -15.56
CA GLU A 559 -30.59 18.68 -15.84
C GLU A 559 -29.58 18.18 -16.91
N GLY A 560 -28.40 18.77 -16.90
CA GLY A 560 -27.32 18.42 -17.84
C GLY A 560 -27.43 19.04 -19.23
N LYS A 561 -28.31 20.03 -19.43
CA LYS A 561 -28.49 20.75 -20.70
C LYS A 561 -28.26 22.25 -20.53
N VAL A 562 -27.79 22.90 -21.58
CA VAL A 562 -27.81 24.36 -21.67
C VAL A 562 -29.24 24.80 -21.99
N VAL A 563 -29.88 25.47 -21.03
CA VAL A 563 -31.26 25.96 -21.20
C VAL A 563 -31.31 27.43 -21.61
N GLU A 564 -30.32 28.22 -21.17
CA GLU A 564 -30.20 29.64 -21.52
C GLU A 564 -28.74 30.01 -21.76
N HIS A 565 -28.54 30.97 -22.67
CA HIS A 565 -27.25 31.51 -23.02
C HIS A 565 -27.40 32.98 -23.46
N GLY A 566 -26.55 33.88 -22.97
CA GLY A 566 -26.56 35.28 -23.29
C GLY A 566 -25.82 36.12 -22.25
N THR A 567 -25.93 37.46 -22.41
CA THR A 567 -25.43 38.43 -21.42
C THR A 567 -26.40 38.57 -20.24
N HIS A 568 -25.95 39.13 -19.12
CA HIS A 568 -26.77 39.38 -17.93
C HIS A 568 -28.10 40.11 -18.30
N ASN A 569 -28.01 41.17 -19.07
CA ASN A 569 -29.19 41.96 -19.44
C ASN A 569 -30.15 41.22 -20.37
N GLU A 570 -29.63 40.40 -21.29
CA GLU A 570 -30.45 39.58 -22.19
C GLU A 570 -31.21 38.50 -21.42
N LEU A 571 -30.53 37.83 -20.48
CA LEU A 571 -31.11 36.74 -19.68
C LEU A 571 -32.21 37.26 -18.74
N LEU A 572 -31.99 38.44 -18.11
CA LEU A 572 -33.03 39.08 -17.29
C LEU A 572 -34.29 39.44 -18.10
N ARG A 573 -34.10 39.97 -19.32
CA ARG A 573 -35.25 40.31 -20.18
C ARG A 573 -36.02 39.12 -20.67
N ARG A 574 -35.39 37.91 -20.76
CA ARG A 574 -36.08 36.68 -21.13
C ARG A 574 -36.99 36.16 -20.04
N GLY A 575 -36.77 36.51 -18.77
CA GLY A 575 -37.63 36.11 -17.66
C GLY A 575 -37.62 34.60 -17.41
N GLY A 576 -36.52 33.93 -17.72
CA GLY A 576 -36.35 32.48 -17.59
C GLY A 576 -35.71 32.05 -16.26
N LEU A 577 -35.09 30.87 -16.25
CA LEU A 577 -34.43 30.29 -15.07
C LEU A 577 -33.36 31.23 -14.46
N TYR A 578 -32.64 31.96 -15.29
CA TYR A 578 -31.67 32.97 -14.83
C TYR A 578 -32.33 34.05 -13.99
N ALA A 579 -33.42 34.64 -14.51
CA ALA A 579 -34.16 35.68 -13.80
C ALA A 579 -34.74 35.17 -12.48
N ASP A 580 -35.31 33.97 -12.46
CA ASP A 580 -35.83 33.32 -11.23
C ASP A 580 -34.72 33.16 -10.16
N ILE A 581 -33.53 32.72 -10.54
CA ILE A 581 -32.41 32.55 -9.60
C ILE A 581 -31.93 33.92 -9.11
N TYR A 582 -31.86 34.92 -9.99
CA TYR A 582 -31.47 36.29 -9.65
C TYR A 582 -32.41 36.94 -8.66
N GLU A 583 -33.74 36.88 -8.91
CA GLU A 583 -34.76 37.43 -8.01
C GLU A 583 -34.71 36.79 -6.63
N LYS A 584 -34.55 35.48 -6.55
CA LYS A 584 -34.43 34.77 -5.27
C LYS A 584 -33.22 35.25 -4.46
N GLN A 585 -32.07 35.37 -5.11
CA GLN A 585 -30.85 35.84 -4.45
C GLN A 585 -30.94 37.31 -4.02
N LEU A 586 -31.57 38.15 -4.82
CA LEU A 586 -31.88 39.53 -4.46
C LEU A 586 -32.76 39.61 -3.20
N PHE A 587 -33.74 38.75 -3.10
CA PHE A 587 -34.64 38.69 -1.95
C PHE A 587 -33.89 38.27 -0.69
N GLU A 588 -33.08 37.18 -0.75
CA GLU A 588 -32.23 36.71 0.35
C GLU A 588 -31.24 37.79 0.83
N GLN A 589 -30.64 38.53 -0.10
CA GLN A 589 -29.68 39.59 0.25
C GLN A 589 -30.34 40.78 0.94
N ARG A 590 -31.60 41.11 0.61
CA ARG A 590 -32.37 42.18 1.30
C ARG A 590 -32.74 41.79 2.73
N GLU A 591 -33.11 40.52 2.93
CA GLU A 591 -33.41 40.02 4.28
C GLU A 591 -32.15 39.96 5.19
N GLU A 592 -30.97 39.73 4.62
CA GLU A 592 -29.69 39.76 5.40
C GLU A 592 -29.29 41.20 5.79
N VAL A 593 -29.61 42.21 5.00
CA VAL A 593 -29.28 43.62 5.29
C VAL A 593 -30.29 44.22 6.29
N GLU A 594 -31.50 43.67 6.39
CA GLU A 594 -32.53 44.13 7.32
C GLU A 594 -32.42 43.47 8.73
N LYS A 595 -31.60 42.44 8.87
CA LYS A 595 -31.24 41.79 10.17
C LYS A 595 -29.97 42.36 10.75
#